data_9e370777ec08aae0d6d042002b32ffea
#
_entry.id   9e370777ec08aae0d6d042002b32ffea
#
_cell.length_a   1.000
_cell.length_b   1.000
_cell.length_c   1.000
_cell.angle_alpha   90.00
_cell.angle_beta   90.00
_cell.angle_gamma   90.00
#
_symmetry.space_group_name_H-M   'P 1'
#
loop_
_entity.id
_entity.type
_entity.pdbx_description
1 polymer ?
#
loop_
_entity_poly.entity_id
_entity_poly.type
_entity_poly.pdbx_seq_one_letter_code
_entity_poly.pdbx_strand_id
1 'polypeptide(L)'
;CRAMGFPVLMVKGFEADDVIGSMAKRAEKEGFEVFMVTPDKDYGQLISAHITQYKPGKSGSDNELIDVAKICAKYGISRPEQVIEILTLCGDSSDNVPGVKGVGEVGAGKLIAKYDNVENIYRHIDELTPKQKEAFINAQDHIGLSHTLVTIKTDIDLDVKSEDMAVDCTYDPAVADLFEKYEFGSLKKFIGNVQPTAPKEEKKLCFEPVSAAEACRMAKASGKAAIITEGAQTGIFTEIRNITVAVCENGAYHAACGSAEDFKEIIS
;
A
#
# COMPACT_ATOMS: atom_id res chain seq x y z
N CYS A 1 4.98 12.79 1.30
CA CYS A 1 3.71 13.45 1.68
C CYS A 1 3.97 14.68 2.56
N ARG A 2 4.64 14.56 3.73
CA ARG A 2 4.84 15.72 4.64
C ARG A 2 5.54 16.90 3.97
N ALA A 3 6.62 16.67 3.21
CA ALA A 3 7.30 17.73 2.45
C ALA A 3 6.42 18.37 1.35
N MET A 4 5.32 17.73 0.99
CA MET A 4 4.31 18.26 0.07
C MET A 4 3.18 19.01 0.80
N GLY A 5 3.29 19.25 2.10
CA GLY A 5 2.24 19.89 2.89
C GLY A 5 1.04 19.03 3.22
N PHE A 6 1.10 17.71 2.95
CA PHE A 6 0.02 16.80 3.35
C PHE A 6 0.19 16.38 4.80
N PRO A 7 -0.82 16.55 5.64
CA PRO A 7 -0.86 15.97 6.97
C PRO A 7 -0.75 14.44 6.90
N VAL A 8 0.05 13.87 7.79
CA VAL A 8 0.23 12.41 7.87
C VAL A 8 0.00 11.98 9.30
N LEU A 9 -1.08 11.25 9.52
CA LEU A 9 -1.44 10.67 10.80
C LEU A 9 -0.90 9.25 10.92
N MET A 10 -0.40 8.93 12.09
CA MET A 10 0.01 7.58 12.47
C MET A 10 -0.19 7.41 13.97
N VAL A 11 -1.01 6.45 14.35
CA VAL A 11 -1.30 6.14 15.76
C VAL A 11 -0.75 4.76 16.07
N LYS A 12 0.18 4.69 17.03
CA LYS A 12 0.82 3.42 17.39
C LYS A 12 -0.20 2.46 18.00
N GLY A 13 -0.23 1.23 17.50
CA GLY A 13 -1.10 0.16 17.99
C GLY A 13 -2.46 0.08 17.30
N PHE A 14 -2.70 0.92 16.28
CA PHE A 14 -3.89 0.89 15.44
C PHE A 14 -3.50 0.78 13.96
N GLU A 15 -4.38 0.19 13.19
CA GLU A 15 -4.23 0.11 11.72
C GLU A 15 -4.60 1.45 11.05
N ALA A 16 -4.17 1.61 9.81
CA ALA A 16 -4.49 2.82 9.04
C ALA A 16 -6.01 2.99 8.87
N ASP A 17 -6.73 1.89 8.71
CA ASP A 17 -8.18 1.85 8.52
C ASP A 17 -8.93 2.39 9.72
N ASP A 18 -8.47 2.04 10.92
CA ASP A 18 -9.01 2.54 12.19
C ASP A 18 -8.81 4.05 12.33
N VAL A 19 -7.61 4.54 11.96
CA VAL A 19 -7.28 5.98 11.98
C VAL A 19 -8.15 6.74 10.97
N ILE A 20 -8.28 6.21 9.76
CA ILE A 20 -9.11 6.80 8.70
C ILE A 20 -10.59 6.78 9.11
N GLY A 21 -11.09 5.65 9.63
CA GLY A 21 -12.47 5.51 10.09
C GLY A 21 -12.81 6.48 11.20
N SER A 22 -11.91 6.61 12.19
CA SER A 22 -12.10 7.56 13.32
C SER A 22 -12.06 9.01 12.84
N MET A 23 -11.14 9.36 11.91
CA MET A 23 -11.08 10.71 11.35
C MET A 23 -12.29 11.03 10.48
N ALA A 24 -12.75 10.09 9.65
CA ALA A 24 -13.92 10.24 8.80
C ALA A 24 -15.19 10.49 9.64
N LYS A 25 -15.40 9.69 10.70
CA LYS A 25 -16.55 9.86 11.59
C LYS A 25 -16.48 11.12 12.43
N ARG A 26 -15.28 11.59 12.80
CA ARG A 26 -15.10 12.90 13.45
C ARG A 26 -15.46 14.03 12.49
N ALA A 27 -14.88 14.03 11.29
CA ALA A 27 -15.14 15.04 10.28
C ALA A 27 -16.64 15.12 9.90
N GLU A 28 -17.31 13.97 9.75
CA GLU A 28 -18.76 13.92 9.55
C GLU A 28 -19.53 14.65 10.67
N LYS A 29 -19.19 14.38 11.94
CA LYS A 29 -19.81 15.03 13.10
C LYS A 29 -19.56 16.54 13.14
N GLU A 30 -18.46 17.00 12.60
CA GLU A 30 -18.07 18.41 12.46
C GLU A 30 -18.71 19.08 11.24
N GLY A 31 -19.47 18.35 10.43
CA GLY A 31 -20.21 18.86 9.28
C GLY A 31 -19.43 18.89 7.96
N PHE A 32 -18.34 18.12 7.86
CA PHE A 32 -17.58 17.99 6.60
C PHE A 32 -18.20 16.93 5.68
N GLU A 33 -18.10 17.16 4.37
CA GLU A 33 -18.24 16.13 3.35
C GLU A 33 -16.92 15.35 3.23
N VAL A 34 -16.96 14.05 3.42
CA VAL A 34 -15.78 13.19 3.53
C VAL A 34 -15.66 12.31 2.29
N PHE A 35 -14.49 12.31 1.69
CA PHE A 35 -14.15 11.38 0.60
C PHE A 35 -12.99 10.47 1.03
N MET A 36 -13.28 9.20 1.24
CA MET A 36 -12.26 8.19 1.53
C MET A 36 -11.68 7.67 0.21
N VAL A 37 -10.46 8.06 -0.12
CA VAL A 37 -9.79 7.67 -1.39
C VAL A 37 -9.09 6.33 -1.20
N THR A 38 -9.78 5.25 -1.49
CA THR A 38 -9.27 3.89 -1.33
C THR A 38 -9.98 2.90 -2.25
N PRO A 39 -9.30 1.88 -2.81
CA PRO A 39 -9.94 0.79 -3.52
C PRO A 39 -10.50 -0.30 -2.59
N ASP A 40 -10.20 -0.23 -1.29
CA ASP A 40 -10.52 -1.25 -0.32
C ASP A 40 -12.03 -1.34 -0.06
N LYS A 41 -12.57 -2.56 -0.11
CA LYS A 41 -14.00 -2.86 0.07
C LYS A 41 -14.49 -2.67 1.51
N ASP A 42 -13.58 -2.76 2.49
CA ASP A 42 -13.91 -2.77 3.90
C ASP A 42 -14.40 -1.40 4.38
N TYR A 43 -13.93 -0.34 3.71
CA TYR A 43 -14.42 1.02 3.94
C TYR A 43 -15.90 1.22 3.59
N GLY A 44 -16.52 0.27 2.90
CA GLY A 44 -17.95 0.28 2.65
C GLY A 44 -18.81 0.38 3.90
N GLN A 45 -18.32 -0.12 5.04
CA GLN A 45 -18.99 -0.05 6.34
C GLN A 45 -19.08 1.37 6.93
N LEU A 46 -18.21 2.29 6.45
CA LEU A 46 -18.12 3.66 6.96
C LEU A 46 -18.98 4.65 6.18
N ILE A 47 -19.49 4.26 5.01
CA ILE A 47 -20.26 5.10 4.10
C ILE A 47 -21.53 5.60 4.81
N SER A 48 -21.85 6.89 4.61
CA SER A 48 -23.02 7.55 5.17
C SER A 48 -23.54 8.62 4.22
N ALA A 49 -24.48 9.44 4.68
CA ALA A 49 -24.96 10.58 3.90
C ALA A 49 -23.85 11.60 3.57
N HIS A 50 -22.82 11.71 4.41
CA HIS A 50 -21.71 12.65 4.27
C HIS A 50 -20.34 11.98 4.09
N ILE A 51 -20.28 10.65 4.07
CA ILE A 51 -19.04 9.90 3.84
C ILE A 51 -19.20 9.07 2.58
N THR A 52 -18.41 9.37 1.55
CA THR A 52 -18.38 8.69 0.26
C THR A 52 -17.03 8.03 0.03
N GLN A 53 -17.01 6.81 -0.47
CA GLN A 53 -15.77 6.17 -0.91
C GLN A 53 -15.48 6.59 -2.36
N TYR A 54 -14.29 7.15 -2.58
CA TYR A 54 -13.73 7.40 -3.91
C TYR A 54 -12.76 6.28 -4.25
N LYS A 55 -13.18 5.41 -5.15
CA LYS A 55 -12.37 4.28 -5.60
C LYS A 55 -11.63 4.65 -6.88
N PRO A 56 -10.29 4.77 -6.83
CA PRO A 56 -9.48 5.02 -8.01
C PRO A 56 -9.63 3.91 -9.04
N GLY A 57 -9.84 4.29 -10.29
CA GLY A 57 -9.87 3.34 -11.40
C GLY A 57 -8.51 2.69 -11.63
N LYS A 58 -8.49 1.44 -12.04
CA LYS A 58 -7.27 0.81 -12.56
C LYS A 58 -6.95 1.40 -13.93
N SER A 59 -5.68 1.31 -14.36
CA SER A 59 -5.20 1.89 -15.63
C SER A 59 -6.21 1.72 -16.77
N GLY A 60 -6.79 2.84 -17.25
CA GLY A 60 -7.78 2.88 -18.33
C GLY A 60 -9.25 2.73 -17.90
N SER A 61 -9.57 2.61 -16.62
CA SER A 61 -10.95 2.65 -16.11
C SER A 61 -11.24 3.97 -15.39
N ASP A 62 -12.53 4.36 -15.40
CA ASP A 62 -12.99 5.54 -14.68
C ASP A 62 -12.93 5.34 -13.16
N ASN A 63 -12.77 6.46 -12.44
CA ASN A 63 -12.90 6.47 -10.99
C ASN A 63 -14.37 6.25 -10.60
N GLU A 64 -14.59 5.61 -9.47
CA GLU A 64 -15.93 5.30 -8.99
C GLU A 64 -16.19 5.98 -7.64
N LEU A 65 -17.32 6.70 -7.55
CA LEU A 65 -17.87 7.16 -6.28
C LEU A 65 -18.86 6.12 -5.77
N ILE A 66 -18.67 5.65 -4.55
CA ILE A 66 -19.54 4.67 -3.90
C ILE A 66 -20.20 5.36 -2.71
N ASP A 67 -21.48 5.65 -2.87
CA ASP A 67 -22.38 6.23 -1.88
C ASP A 67 -23.26 5.15 -1.22
N VAL A 68 -24.17 5.58 -0.34
CA VAL A 68 -25.11 4.68 0.35
C VAL A 68 -25.93 3.85 -0.62
N ALA A 69 -26.42 4.45 -1.71
CA ALA A 69 -27.27 3.74 -2.66
C ALA A 69 -26.50 2.64 -3.39
N LYS A 70 -25.28 2.94 -3.81
CA LYS A 70 -24.43 1.97 -4.52
C LYS A 70 -23.97 0.83 -3.63
N ILE A 71 -23.53 1.10 -2.38
CA ILE A 71 -23.07 0.04 -1.49
C ILE A 71 -24.22 -0.88 -1.08
N CYS A 72 -25.39 -0.31 -0.80
CA CYS A 72 -26.58 -1.09 -0.49
C CYS A 72 -27.04 -1.93 -1.69
N ALA A 73 -27.04 -1.37 -2.89
CA ALA A 73 -27.39 -2.11 -4.11
C ALA A 73 -26.37 -3.24 -4.41
N LYS A 74 -25.08 -2.98 -4.20
CA LYS A 74 -24.01 -3.96 -4.43
C LYS A 74 -24.22 -5.23 -3.65
N TYR A 75 -24.55 -5.13 -2.38
CA TYR A 75 -24.68 -6.28 -1.48
C TYR A 75 -26.13 -6.73 -1.24
N GLY A 76 -27.13 -5.95 -1.70
CA GLY A 76 -28.55 -6.19 -1.44
C GLY A 76 -28.93 -5.96 0.02
N ILE A 77 -28.28 -5.01 0.69
CA ILE A 77 -28.46 -4.66 2.09
C ILE A 77 -29.24 -3.34 2.24
N SER A 78 -29.75 -3.05 3.44
CA SER A 78 -30.58 -1.89 3.73
C SER A 78 -29.79 -0.67 4.22
N ARG A 79 -28.60 -0.88 4.76
CA ARG A 79 -27.73 0.17 5.31
C ARG A 79 -26.25 -0.23 5.23
N PRO A 80 -25.31 0.74 5.09
CA PRO A 80 -23.89 0.49 4.91
C PRO A 80 -23.22 -0.29 6.05
N GLU A 81 -23.65 -0.09 7.28
CA GLU A 81 -23.12 -0.78 8.46
C GLU A 81 -23.23 -2.32 8.35
N GLN A 82 -24.19 -2.80 7.56
CA GLN A 82 -24.34 -4.24 7.29
C GLN A 82 -23.19 -4.83 6.45
N VAL A 83 -22.30 -4.00 5.91
CA VAL A 83 -21.05 -4.47 5.27
C VAL A 83 -20.19 -5.24 6.26
N ILE A 84 -20.18 -4.86 7.55
CA ILE A 84 -19.49 -5.61 8.61
C ILE A 84 -20.00 -7.05 8.65
N GLU A 85 -21.31 -7.23 8.61
CA GLU A 85 -21.94 -8.55 8.64
C GLU A 85 -21.60 -9.39 7.38
N ILE A 86 -21.56 -8.72 6.21
CA ILE A 86 -21.13 -9.37 4.96
C ILE A 86 -19.68 -9.86 5.07
N LEU A 87 -18.76 -8.99 5.51
CA LEU A 87 -17.35 -9.33 5.69
C LEU A 87 -17.15 -10.42 6.73
N THR A 88 -17.89 -10.38 7.81
CA THR A 88 -17.89 -11.44 8.84
C THR A 88 -18.24 -12.79 8.26
N LEU A 89 -19.28 -12.87 7.42
CA LEU A 89 -19.71 -14.13 6.81
C LEU A 89 -18.76 -14.61 5.71
N CYS A 90 -18.24 -13.68 4.90
CA CYS A 90 -17.33 -14.03 3.81
C CYS A 90 -15.92 -14.37 4.31
N GLY A 91 -15.50 -13.73 5.39
CA GLY A 91 -14.10 -13.67 5.80
C GLY A 91 -13.26 -12.83 4.86
N ASP A 92 -11.99 -12.67 5.19
CA ASP A 92 -10.99 -12.06 4.33
C ASP A 92 -9.73 -12.92 4.26
N SER A 93 -9.45 -13.43 3.07
CA SER A 93 -8.27 -14.30 2.85
C SER A 93 -6.96 -13.50 2.83
N SER A 94 -7.01 -12.20 2.54
CA SER A 94 -5.83 -11.34 2.53
C SER A 94 -5.30 -11.15 3.95
N ASP A 95 -6.22 -11.00 4.91
CA ASP A 95 -5.93 -10.77 6.31
C ASP A 95 -6.08 -12.03 7.17
N ASN A 96 -6.27 -13.18 6.50
CA ASN A 96 -6.45 -14.48 7.16
C ASN A 96 -7.62 -14.51 8.16
N VAL A 97 -8.68 -13.76 7.86
CA VAL A 97 -9.92 -13.75 8.65
C VAL A 97 -10.84 -14.87 8.17
N PRO A 98 -11.18 -15.86 9.00
CA PRO A 98 -12.04 -16.95 8.61
C PRO A 98 -13.50 -16.49 8.51
N GLY A 99 -14.16 -16.86 7.42
CA GLY A 99 -15.61 -16.70 7.25
C GLY A 99 -16.39 -17.99 7.46
N VAL A 100 -17.66 -18.00 7.05
CA VAL A 100 -18.50 -19.18 7.03
C VAL A 100 -18.26 -19.96 5.74
N LYS A 101 -17.83 -21.21 5.84
CA LYS A 101 -17.45 -22.02 4.69
C LYS A 101 -18.59 -22.13 3.65
N GLY A 102 -18.28 -21.70 2.42
CA GLY A 102 -19.23 -21.75 1.30
C GLY A 102 -20.21 -20.58 1.25
N VAL A 103 -20.02 -19.56 2.09
CA VAL A 103 -20.77 -18.30 2.03
C VAL A 103 -19.86 -17.25 1.40
N GLY A 104 -20.16 -16.83 0.17
CA GLY A 104 -19.53 -15.71 -0.50
C GLY A 104 -20.43 -14.47 -0.47
N GLU A 105 -19.96 -13.33 -1.05
CA GLU A 105 -20.66 -12.03 -0.99
C GLU A 105 -22.15 -12.09 -1.34
N VAL A 106 -22.50 -12.78 -2.43
CA VAL A 106 -23.91 -12.90 -2.86
C VAL A 106 -24.74 -13.72 -1.85
N GLY A 107 -24.15 -14.77 -1.29
CA GLY A 107 -24.81 -15.61 -0.26
C GLY A 107 -24.98 -14.84 1.04
N ALA A 108 -23.95 -14.13 1.48
CA ALA A 108 -23.96 -13.28 2.64
C ALA A 108 -25.01 -12.16 2.50
N GLY A 109 -25.06 -11.46 1.35
CA GLY A 109 -26.05 -10.45 1.09
C GLY A 109 -27.48 -10.95 1.24
N LYS A 110 -27.79 -12.12 0.70
CA LYS A 110 -29.13 -12.74 0.85
C LYS A 110 -29.48 -13.09 2.29
N LEU A 111 -28.51 -13.58 3.05
CA LEU A 111 -28.70 -13.92 4.46
C LEU A 111 -28.91 -12.65 5.29
N ILE A 112 -28.10 -11.62 5.09
CA ILE A 112 -28.22 -10.36 5.82
C ILE A 112 -29.49 -9.60 5.43
N ALA A 113 -29.88 -9.61 4.16
CA ALA A 113 -31.18 -9.06 3.74
C ALA A 113 -32.38 -9.73 4.43
N LYS A 114 -32.29 -11.04 4.72
CA LYS A 114 -33.36 -11.78 5.39
C LYS A 114 -33.32 -11.66 6.91
N TYR A 115 -32.14 -11.72 7.51
CA TYR A 115 -31.98 -11.85 8.96
C TYR A 115 -31.39 -10.59 9.65
N ASP A 116 -31.00 -9.58 8.86
CA ASP A 116 -30.43 -8.30 9.30
C ASP A 116 -28.97 -8.36 9.77
N ASN A 117 -28.58 -9.34 10.57
CA ASN A 117 -27.25 -9.50 11.14
C ASN A 117 -26.91 -10.96 11.42
N VAL A 118 -25.64 -11.24 11.70
CA VAL A 118 -25.11 -12.58 11.97
C VAL A 118 -25.75 -13.19 13.22
N GLU A 119 -25.99 -12.41 14.28
CA GLU A 119 -26.62 -12.92 15.51
C GLU A 119 -28.02 -13.46 15.23
N ASN A 120 -28.80 -12.76 14.44
CA ASN A 120 -30.15 -13.22 14.05
C ASN A 120 -30.10 -14.47 13.16
N ILE A 121 -29.08 -14.63 12.31
CA ILE A 121 -28.92 -15.89 11.56
C ILE A 121 -28.79 -17.07 12.54
N TYR A 122 -27.97 -16.94 13.57
CA TYR A 122 -27.82 -17.98 14.60
C TYR A 122 -29.09 -18.22 15.38
N ARG A 123 -29.89 -17.19 15.67
CA ARG A 123 -31.21 -17.34 16.33
C ARG A 123 -32.21 -18.11 15.47
N HIS A 124 -32.06 -18.07 14.14
CA HIS A 124 -32.92 -18.68 13.17
C HIS A 124 -32.22 -19.84 12.42
N ILE A 125 -31.21 -20.45 13.04
CA ILE A 125 -30.35 -21.46 12.40
C ILE A 125 -31.14 -22.69 11.86
N ASP A 126 -32.28 -22.97 12.44
CA ASP A 126 -33.14 -24.06 12.01
C ASP A 126 -33.89 -23.80 10.68
N GLU A 127 -33.94 -22.54 10.24
CA GLU A 127 -34.52 -22.16 8.95
C GLU A 127 -33.53 -22.28 7.78
N LEU A 128 -32.25 -22.51 8.08
CA LEU A 128 -31.20 -22.67 7.08
C LEU A 128 -31.26 -24.06 6.43
N THR A 129 -30.72 -24.15 5.21
CA THR A 129 -30.52 -25.46 4.59
C THR A 129 -29.56 -26.32 5.43
N PRO A 130 -29.67 -27.67 5.41
CA PRO A 130 -28.78 -28.52 6.21
C PRO A 130 -27.27 -28.19 6.02
N LYS A 131 -26.85 -27.91 4.80
CA LYS A 131 -25.46 -27.56 4.48
C LYS A 131 -25.07 -26.23 5.08
N GLN A 132 -25.94 -25.21 5.01
CA GLN A 132 -25.69 -23.92 5.63
C GLN A 132 -25.63 -24.05 7.15
N LYS A 133 -26.61 -24.73 7.75
CA LYS A 133 -26.65 -24.97 9.20
C LYS A 133 -25.36 -25.61 9.69
N GLU A 134 -24.87 -26.66 9.03
CA GLU A 134 -23.59 -27.30 9.35
C GLU A 134 -22.43 -26.30 9.26
N ALA A 135 -22.37 -25.48 8.20
CA ALA A 135 -21.31 -24.48 8.02
C ALA A 135 -21.32 -23.41 9.11
N PHE A 136 -22.50 -22.93 9.52
CA PHE A 136 -22.64 -21.96 10.62
C PHE A 136 -22.30 -22.57 11.98
N ILE A 137 -22.66 -23.82 12.26
CA ILE A 137 -22.26 -24.54 13.48
C ILE A 137 -20.72 -24.62 13.55
N ASN A 138 -20.08 -25.00 12.44
CA ASN A 138 -18.61 -25.10 12.38
C ASN A 138 -17.91 -23.75 12.48
N ALA A 139 -18.57 -22.63 12.18
CA ALA A 139 -18.01 -21.30 12.29
C ALA A 139 -18.22 -20.65 13.67
N GLN A 140 -19.04 -21.24 14.52
CA GLN A 140 -19.49 -20.67 15.80
C GLN A 140 -18.33 -20.24 16.70
N ASP A 141 -17.25 -21.01 16.74
CA ASP A 141 -16.11 -20.76 17.63
C ASP A 141 -15.27 -19.54 17.21
N HIS A 142 -15.30 -19.13 15.93
CA HIS A 142 -14.46 -18.06 15.43
C HIS A 142 -15.21 -16.85 14.86
N ILE A 143 -16.52 -16.98 14.61
CA ILE A 143 -17.29 -15.93 13.93
C ILE A 143 -17.29 -14.59 14.70
N GLY A 144 -17.29 -14.64 16.04
CA GLY A 144 -17.20 -13.45 16.88
C GLY A 144 -15.85 -12.74 16.78
N LEU A 145 -14.76 -13.52 16.66
CA LEU A 145 -13.44 -12.96 16.40
C LEU A 145 -13.38 -12.34 15.01
N SER A 146 -13.92 -13.04 14.00
CA SER A 146 -13.98 -12.52 12.64
C SER A 146 -14.74 -11.22 12.56
N HIS A 147 -15.90 -11.11 13.22
CA HIS A 147 -16.66 -9.86 13.32
C HIS A 147 -15.82 -8.72 13.93
N THR A 148 -15.08 -9.02 14.99
CA THR A 148 -14.20 -8.03 15.62
C THR A 148 -13.08 -7.56 14.68
N LEU A 149 -12.46 -8.50 13.94
CA LEU A 149 -11.35 -8.22 13.05
C LEU A 149 -11.75 -7.43 11.80
N VAL A 150 -12.94 -7.66 11.25
CA VAL A 150 -13.43 -6.89 10.08
C VAL A 150 -14.05 -5.56 10.43
N THR A 151 -14.27 -5.28 11.71
CA THR A 151 -14.90 -4.03 12.16
C THR A 151 -13.85 -2.95 12.34
N ILE A 152 -13.90 -1.92 11.52
CA ILE A 152 -13.04 -0.75 11.62
C ILE A 152 -13.42 0.06 12.87
N LYS A 153 -12.45 0.38 13.71
CA LYS A 153 -12.65 1.25 14.87
C LYS A 153 -12.85 2.70 14.43
N THR A 154 -13.84 3.35 15.01
CA THR A 154 -14.19 4.72 14.65
C THR A 154 -14.16 5.69 15.84
N ASP A 155 -13.60 5.24 16.96
CA ASP A 155 -13.60 5.92 18.24
C ASP A 155 -12.18 6.14 18.81
N ILE A 156 -11.15 6.02 17.97
CA ILE A 156 -9.77 6.28 18.39
C ILE A 156 -9.62 7.75 18.76
N ASP A 157 -9.00 8.00 19.91
CA ASP A 157 -8.61 9.35 20.31
C ASP A 157 -7.43 9.81 19.43
N LEU A 158 -7.72 10.70 18.48
CA LEU A 158 -6.74 11.30 17.59
C LEU A 158 -6.31 12.64 18.21
N ASP A 159 -5.05 12.73 18.58
CA ASP A 159 -4.44 13.96 19.14
C ASP A 159 -4.17 15.01 18.03
N VAL A 160 -5.21 15.31 17.25
CA VAL A 160 -5.19 16.32 16.19
C VAL A 160 -6.57 16.96 16.07
N LYS A 161 -6.63 18.20 15.61
CA LYS A 161 -7.88 18.88 15.26
C LYS A 161 -8.10 18.81 13.75
N SER A 162 -9.35 18.88 13.31
CA SER A 162 -9.66 18.84 11.87
C SER A 162 -9.09 20.05 11.14
N GLU A 163 -8.99 21.21 11.80
CA GLU A 163 -8.35 22.40 11.24
C GLU A 163 -6.86 22.21 10.95
N ASP A 164 -6.16 21.40 11.75
CA ASP A 164 -4.74 21.09 11.57
C ASP A 164 -4.50 20.19 10.35
N MET A 165 -5.57 19.62 9.79
CA MET A 165 -5.54 18.77 8.59
C MET A 165 -5.69 19.56 7.30
N ALA A 166 -5.75 20.88 7.36
CA ALA A 166 -5.82 21.71 6.17
C ALA A 166 -4.58 21.54 5.30
N VAL A 167 -4.78 21.34 4.00
CA VAL A 167 -3.71 21.27 3.01
C VAL A 167 -3.55 22.64 2.37
N ASP A 168 -2.40 23.28 2.56
CA ASP A 168 -2.12 24.61 2.01
C ASP A 168 -1.37 24.59 0.67
N CYS A 169 -1.00 23.40 0.18
CA CYS A 169 -0.21 23.19 -1.02
C CYS A 169 1.14 23.93 -1.05
N THR A 170 1.64 24.31 0.11
CA THR A 170 2.98 24.90 0.26
C THR A 170 3.99 23.77 0.35
N TYR A 171 4.84 23.68 -0.66
CA TYR A 171 5.84 22.61 -0.73
C TYR A 171 7.13 23.03 0.00
N ASP A 172 7.61 22.16 0.88
CA ASP A 172 8.96 22.29 1.44
C ASP A 172 9.99 22.20 0.30
N PRO A 173 10.99 23.07 0.24
CA PRO A 173 12.09 22.98 -0.74
C PRO A 173 12.72 21.57 -0.81
N ALA A 174 12.74 20.83 0.30
CA ALA A 174 13.22 19.45 0.34
C ALA A 174 12.41 18.46 -0.52
N VAL A 175 11.20 18.84 -1.01
CA VAL A 175 10.40 17.95 -1.87
C VAL A 175 11.10 17.63 -3.18
N ALA A 176 11.85 18.61 -3.74
CA ALA A 176 12.59 18.42 -4.97
C ALA A 176 13.71 17.37 -4.79
N ASP A 177 14.46 17.47 -3.67
CA ASP A 177 15.51 16.50 -3.32
C ASP A 177 14.93 15.09 -3.07
N LEU A 178 13.76 15.03 -2.44
CA LEU A 178 13.07 13.75 -2.22
C LEU A 178 12.60 13.10 -3.53
N PHE A 179 12.13 13.93 -4.48
CA PHE A 179 11.71 13.41 -5.79
C PHE A 179 12.90 12.91 -6.62
N GLU A 180 14.06 13.55 -6.51
CA GLU A 180 15.32 13.04 -7.07
C GLU A 180 15.71 11.72 -6.41
N LYS A 181 15.78 11.71 -5.07
CA LYS A 181 16.21 10.55 -4.28
C LYS A 181 15.38 9.30 -4.56
N TYR A 182 14.05 9.46 -4.78
CA TYR A 182 13.12 8.36 -5.01
C TYR A 182 12.73 8.19 -6.48
N GLU A 183 13.41 8.89 -7.39
CA GLU A 183 13.20 8.81 -8.85
C GLU A 183 11.76 9.13 -9.28
N PHE A 184 11.08 10.03 -8.57
CA PHE A 184 9.71 10.47 -8.88
C PHE A 184 9.65 11.52 -10.01
N GLY A 185 10.27 11.20 -11.15
CA GLY A 185 10.37 12.11 -12.29
C GLY A 185 9.02 12.64 -12.79
N SER A 186 8.00 11.80 -12.83
CA SER A 186 6.65 12.18 -13.27
C SER A 186 5.94 13.15 -12.32
N LEU A 187 6.33 13.22 -11.05
CA LEU A 187 5.73 14.10 -10.06
C LEU A 187 6.34 15.50 -10.04
N LYS A 188 7.53 15.70 -10.62
CA LYS A 188 8.21 17.01 -10.68
C LYS A 188 7.33 18.10 -11.28
N LYS A 189 6.47 17.78 -12.23
CA LYS A 189 5.53 18.73 -12.84
C LYS A 189 4.50 19.33 -11.86
N PHE A 190 4.27 18.70 -10.72
CA PHE A 190 3.29 19.17 -9.72
C PHE A 190 3.91 20.12 -8.69
N ILE A 191 5.23 20.14 -8.53
CA ILE A 191 5.91 21.02 -7.57
C ILE A 191 6.33 22.38 -8.17
N GLY A 192 5.96 22.64 -9.44
CA GLY A 192 6.23 23.92 -10.11
C GLY A 192 7.73 24.26 -10.15
N ASN A 193 8.06 25.52 -9.81
CA ASN A 193 9.43 26.02 -9.82
C ASN A 193 10.19 25.82 -8.49
N VAL A 194 9.78 24.86 -7.65
CA VAL A 194 10.54 24.49 -6.46
C VAL A 194 11.88 23.91 -6.93
N GLN A 195 12.93 24.71 -6.80
CA GLN A 195 14.28 24.27 -7.15
C GLN A 195 14.86 23.46 -5.97
N PRO A 196 15.64 22.40 -6.25
CA PRO A 196 16.40 21.70 -5.22
C PRO A 196 17.25 22.68 -4.40
N THR A 197 17.31 22.47 -3.11
CA THR A 197 17.94 23.39 -2.14
C THR A 197 19.46 23.54 -2.24
N ALA A 198 20.11 22.80 -3.05
CA ALA A 198 21.45 23.01 -3.63
C ALA A 198 21.71 21.91 -4.68
N PRO A 199 22.46 22.16 -5.73
CA PRO A 199 23.04 21.06 -6.46
C PRO A 199 23.88 20.28 -5.43
N LYS A 200 23.51 19.05 -5.11
CA LYS A 200 24.48 18.12 -4.53
C LYS A 200 25.64 18.17 -5.50
N GLU A 201 26.80 18.66 -5.04
CA GLU A 201 28.03 18.44 -5.77
C GLU A 201 28.04 16.95 -6.09
N GLU A 202 27.70 16.59 -7.32
CA GLU A 202 28.08 15.30 -7.85
C GLU A 202 29.60 15.26 -7.67
N LYS A 203 30.03 14.59 -6.61
CA LYS A 203 31.45 14.26 -6.50
C LYS A 203 31.74 13.45 -7.74
N LYS A 204 32.26 14.11 -8.78
CA LYS A 204 32.83 13.43 -9.91
C LYS A 204 33.93 12.54 -9.35
N LEU A 205 33.60 11.27 -9.18
CA LEU A 205 34.59 10.28 -8.78
C LEU A 205 35.56 10.20 -9.95
N CYS A 206 36.79 10.69 -9.76
CA CYS A 206 37.85 10.48 -10.72
C CYS A 206 38.40 9.08 -10.49
N PHE A 207 38.32 8.25 -11.50
CA PHE A 207 38.87 6.90 -11.46
C PHE A 207 40.23 6.91 -12.15
N GLU A 208 41.21 6.35 -11.47
CA GLU A 208 42.51 6.04 -12.08
C GLU A 208 42.42 4.69 -12.82
N PRO A 209 42.72 4.63 -14.11
CA PRO A 209 42.70 3.39 -14.85
C PRO A 209 43.82 2.44 -14.38
N VAL A 210 43.45 1.21 -14.08
CA VAL A 210 44.35 0.13 -13.69
C VAL A 210 44.15 -1.09 -14.57
N SER A 211 45.08 -2.03 -14.51
CA SER A 211 44.88 -3.33 -15.21
C SER A 211 43.82 -4.19 -14.50
N ALA A 212 43.17 -5.08 -15.25
CA ALA A 212 42.19 -6.02 -14.67
C ALA A 212 42.80 -6.87 -13.54
N ALA A 213 44.05 -7.35 -13.71
CA ALA A 213 44.75 -8.09 -12.67
C ALA A 213 44.98 -7.27 -11.40
N GLU A 214 45.27 -6.00 -11.55
CA GLU A 214 45.43 -5.08 -10.40
C GLU A 214 44.12 -4.77 -9.71
N ALA A 215 43.05 -4.52 -10.46
CA ALA A 215 41.70 -4.34 -9.91
C ALA A 215 41.26 -5.61 -9.16
N CYS A 216 41.51 -6.79 -9.65
CA CYS A 216 41.25 -8.06 -8.95
C CYS A 216 42.01 -8.16 -7.62
N ARG A 217 43.32 -7.82 -7.65
CA ARG A 217 44.15 -7.81 -6.44
C ARG A 217 43.60 -6.86 -5.38
N MET A 218 43.26 -5.63 -5.79
CA MET A 218 42.70 -4.60 -4.92
C MET A 218 41.34 -5.00 -4.37
N ALA A 219 40.46 -5.55 -5.20
CA ALA A 219 39.15 -6.05 -4.77
C ALA A 219 39.26 -7.16 -3.72
N LYS A 220 40.19 -8.10 -3.91
CA LYS A 220 40.46 -9.15 -2.92
C LYS A 220 41.02 -8.57 -1.61
N ALA A 221 41.91 -7.61 -1.69
CA ALA A 221 42.51 -7.01 -0.50
C ALA A 221 41.52 -6.16 0.30
N SER A 222 40.66 -5.40 -0.38
CA SER A 222 39.62 -4.54 0.26
C SER A 222 38.36 -5.29 0.67
N GLY A 223 38.09 -6.45 0.09
CA GLY A 223 36.85 -7.20 0.26
C GLY A 223 35.62 -6.51 -0.34
N LYS A 224 35.79 -5.45 -1.14
CA LYS A 224 34.69 -4.66 -1.74
C LYS A 224 35.06 -4.20 -3.13
N ALA A 225 34.16 -4.39 -4.08
CA ALA A 225 34.27 -3.86 -5.43
C ALA A 225 32.85 -3.50 -5.94
N ALA A 226 32.79 -2.47 -6.80
CA ALA A 226 31.61 -2.19 -7.59
C ALA A 226 31.80 -2.81 -8.97
N ILE A 227 30.83 -3.53 -9.46
CA ILE A 227 30.88 -4.22 -10.76
C ILE A 227 29.74 -3.69 -11.62
N ILE A 228 30.08 -3.23 -12.81
CA ILE A 228 29.11 -2.79 -13.83
C ILE A 228 29.29 -3.71 -15.03
N THR A 229 28.20 -4.25 -15.54
CA THR A 229 28.21 -5.11 -16.73
C THR A 229 27.52 -4.40 -17.89
N GLU A 230 28.15 -4.40 -19.04
CA GLU A 230 27.56 -3.97 -20.31
C GLU A 230 27.31 -5.16 -21.21
N GLY A 231 26.08 -5.27 -21.72
CA GLY A 231 25.70 -6.40 -22.58
C GLY A 231 24.69 -6.01 -23.63
N ALA A 232 24.55 -6.88 -24.63
CA ALA A 232 23.47 -6.77 -25.61
C ALA A 232 22.37 -7.79 -25.32
N GLN A 233 21.13 -7.38 -25.44
CA GLN A 233 20.00 -8.29 -25.29
C GLN A 233 19.81 -9.10 -26.58
N THR A 234 19.96 -10.43 -26.50
CA THR A 234 19.73 -11.38 -27.58
C THR A 234 18.58 -12.29 -27.19
N GLY A 235 17.37 -11.94 -27.62
CA GLY A 235 16.16 -12.67 -27.22
C GLY A 235 15.84 -12.53 -25.70
N ILE A 236 15.74 -13.68 -25.02
CA ILE A 236 15.48 -13.74 -23.56
C ILE A 236 16.77 -13.73 -22.71
N PHE A 237 17.93 -13.74 -23.35
CA PHE A 237 19.24 -13.75 -22.69
C PHE A 237 19.96 -12.42 -22.91
N THR A 238 20.79 -12.03 -21.94
CA THR A 238 21.71 -10.88 -22.04
C THR A 238 23.11 -11.43 -22.17
N GLU A 239 23.78 -11.15 -23.29
CA GLU A 239 25.20 -11.48 -23.49
C GLU A 239 26.04 -10.35 -22.91
N ILE A 240 26.80 -10.64 -21.84
CA ILE A 240 27.71 -9.68 -21.22
C ILE A 240 28.94 -9.53 -22.13
N ARG A 241 29.20 -8.31 -22.62
CA ARG A 241 30.35 -8.00 -23.50
C ARG A 241 31.50 -7.40 -22.75
N ASN A 242 31.22 -6.50 -21.82
CA ASN A 242 32.21 -5.83 -21.01
C ASN A 242 31.84 -5.84 -19.54
N ILE A 243 32.83 -5.90 -18.67
CA ILE A 243 32.74 -5.75 -17.25
C ILE A 243 33.66 -4.60 -16.82
N THR A 244 33.14 -3.67 -16.04
CA THR A 244 33.96 -2.66 -15.40
C THR A 244 33.96 -2.93 -13.90
N VAL A 245 35.15 -3.06 -13.34
CA VAL A 245 35.37 -3.25 -11.90
C VAL A 245 35.98 -1.99 -11.34
N ALA A 246 35.32 -1.41 -10.32
CA ALA A 246 35.82 -0.23 -9.59
C ALA A 246 36.09 -0.60 -8.13
N VAL A 247 37.22 -0.16 -7.62
CA VAL A 247 37.70 -0.41 -6.25
C VAL A 247 38.13 0.91 -5.62
N CYS A 248 37.88 1.06 -4.33
CA CYS A 248 38.41 2.16 -3.54
C CYS A 248 39.53 1.65 -2.64
N GLU A 249 40.74 2.16 -2.81
CA GLU A 249 41.89 1.86 -1.96
C GLU A 249 42.49 3.18 -1.40
N ASN A 250 42.62 3.27 -0.09
CA ASN A 250 43.17 4.46 0.60
C ASN A 250 42.52 5.80 0.21
N GLY A 251 41.22 5.78 -0.14
CA GLY A 251 40.46 6.99 -0.57
C GLY A 251 40.59 7.37 -2.03
N ALA A 252 41.43 6.68 -2.81
CA ALA A 252 41.48 6.78 -4.27
C ALA A 252 40.61 5.73 -4.94
N TYR A 253 40.01 6.11 -6.08
CA TYR A 253 39.15 5.20 -6.86
C TYR A 253 39.90 4.72 -8.08
N HIS A 254 39.92 3.43 -8.28
CA HIS A 254 40.58 2.77 -9.41
C HIS A 254 39.53 1.98 -10.19
N ALA A 255 39.64 1.94 -11.51
CA ALA A 255 38.75 1.17 -12.36
C ALA A 255 39.49 0.45 -13.50
N ALA A 256 39.03 -0.75 -13.80
CA ALA A 256 39.48 -1.54 -14.96
C ALA A 256 38.27 -2.03 -15.75
N CYS A 257 38.40 -2.04 -17.08
CA CYS A 257 37.39 -2.58 -17.97
C CYS A 257 38.01 -3.78 -18.74
N GLY A 258 37.22 -4.85 -18.89
CA GLY A 258 37.67 -6.05 -19.58
C GLY A 258 36.54 -7.03 -19.84
N SER A 259 36.88 -8.24 -20.27
CA SER A 259 35.94 -9.35 -20.45
C SER A 259 35.62 -10.07 -19.13
N ALA A 260 34.63 -10.94 -19.14
CA ALA A 260 34.33 -11.79 -17.98
C ALA A 260 35.51 -12.69 -17.57
N GLU A 261 36.32 -13.12 -18.51
CA GLU A 261 37.50 -13.96 -18.24
C GLU A 261 38.59 -13.18 -17.50
N ASP A 262 38.75 -11.87 -17.79
CA ASP A 262 39.73 -11.00 -17.11
C ASP A 262 39.43 -10.82 -15.64
N PHE A 263 38.14 -10.93 -15.23
CA PHE A 263 37.67 -10.75 -13.87
C PHE A 263 37.13 -12.02 -13.21
N LYS A 264 37.38 -13.19 -13.78
CA LYS A 264 36.87 -14.48 -13.31
C LYS A 264 37.15 -14.76 -11.84
N GLU A 265 38.28 -14.28 -11.33
CA GLU A 265 38.66 -14.51 -9.92
C GLU A 265 37.85 -13.72 -8.88
N ILE A 266 37.07 -12.75 -9.30
CA ILE A 266 36.22 -11.91 -8.40
C ILE A 266 34.73 -12.00 -8.70
N ILE A 267 34.34 -12.61 -9.82
CA ILE A 267 32.94 -12.79 -10.20
C ILE A 267 32.47 -14.25 -10.06
N SER A 268 33.38 -15.18 -9.80
CA SER A 268 33.11 -16.58 -9.46
C SER A 268 32.93 -16.72 -7.95
#